data_27de203811eb7e8bfeb00b7b9bf0dbe1
#
_entry.id   27de203811eb7e8bfeb00b7b9bf0dbe1
#
_cell.length_a   1.000
_cell.length_b   1.000
_cell.length_c   1.000
_cell.angle_alpha   90.00
_cell.angle_beta   90.00
_cell.angle_gamma   90.00
#
_symmetry.space_group_name_H-M   'P 1'
#
loop_
_entity.id
_entity.type
_entity.pdbx_description
1 polymer ?
#
loop_
_entity_poly.entity_id
_entity_poly.type
_entity_poly.pdbx_seq_one_letter_code
_entity_poly.pdbx_strand_id
1 'polypeptide(L)'
;MYAGEDTVIMKNVCIVLRNCKDSVCAIGFERVTDAFLAGGYCFSEIRLLPSDDEATFADAVSGFRTESENLAVIVGKDSLAEIGNLLAGLMKSPFSQRTLSGAGIFSDGEFSLFLLAAEAGESGAEYVRGVCLPFLERKYGLRYDRMVLRAVGADAETVKKLLAAARRMSGERLTYNYRRKYAEDVLEIVYDSSVSKMLTDDVLRLLTEGLGDCVYALDDTPLEKRLVQLLKLRGKKISVAESFTGGGLARRIVSVPGASEVYFEGLNTYDELAKRKRLGVSEYTLRTVGAVSDETAYEMASGLIATGDCDISVATTGLAGPKSDRTELPVGLCYIAVGLREKVYVYRYRFDGSREDITETAINYALFLAYRQLKNL
;
A
#
# COMPACT_ATOMS: atom_id res chain seq x y z
N MET A 1 -5.46 -35.85 -26.78
CA MET A 1 -4.05 -35.93 -26.36
C MET A 1 -3.45 -34.55 -26.66
N TYR A 2 -3.66 -33.59 -25.76
CA TYR A 2 -3.03 -32.28 -25.84
C TYR A 2 -1.82 -32.35 -24.90
N ALA A 3 -0.63 -32.26 -25.50
CA ALA A 3 0.61 -32.11 -24.75
C ALA A 3 0.50 -30.78 -23.98
N GLY A 4 0.61 -30.83 -22.65
CA GLY A 4 0.80 -29.63 -21.85
C GLY A 4 2.13 -29.01 -22.24
N GLU A 5 2.09 -27.81 -22.79
CA GLU A 5 3.26 -26.95 -22.83
C GLU A 5 3.61 -26.66 -21.36
N ASP A 6 4.76 -27.16 -20.92
CA ASP A 6 5.34 -26.82 -19.63
C ASP A 6 5.50 -25.31 -19.59
N THR A 7 4.68 -24.65 -18.77
CA THR A 7 4.84 -23.23 -18.49
C THR A 7 6.19 -23.09 -17.79
N VAL A 8 7.21 -22.64 -18.52
CA VAL A 8 8.54 -22.39 -17.96
C VAL A 8 8.38 -21.28 -16.92
N ILE A 9 8.35 -21.68 -15.66
CA ILE A 9 8.35 -20.73 -14.53
C ILE A 9 9.75 -20.09 -14.53
N MET A 10 9.84 -18.87 -15.06
CA MET A 10 11.08 -18.10 -15.04
C MET A 10 11.59 -17.96 -13.61
N LYS A 11 12.80 -18.47 -13.34
CA LYS A 11 13.43 -18.37 -12.03
C LYS A 11 14.17 -17.04 -11.91
N ASN A 12 13.52 -16.06 -11.27
CA ASN A 12 14.13 -14.77 -10.96
C ASN A 12 14.63 -14.79 -9.50
N VAL A 13 15.83 -14.34 -9.27
CA VAL A 13 16.45 -14.27 -7.95
C VAL A 13 17.03 -12.89 -7.69
N CYS A 14 17.20 -12.54 -6.41
CA CYS A 14 17.71 -11.23 -6.02
C CYS A 14 18.80 -11.37 -4.95
N ILE A 15 19.91 -10.66 -5.10
CA ILE A 15 20.91 -10.43 -4.06
C ILE A 15 20.82 -8.97 -3.63
N VAL A 16 20.71 -8.74 -2.33
CA VAL A 16 20.80 -7.41 -1.73
C VAL A 16 22.08 -7.34 -0.89
N LEU A 17 23.01 -6.46 -1.27
CA LEU A 17 24.23 -6.24 -0.50
C LEU A 17 24.01 -5.20 0.58
N ARG A 18 24.32 -5.54 1.82
CA ARG A 18 24.21 -4.69 3.00
C ARG A 18 25.57 -4.34 3.56
N ASN A 19 25.81 -3.07 3.81
CA ASN A 19 26.95 -2.67 4.63
C ASN A 19 26.62 -2.91 6.11
N CYS A 20 27.31 -3.85 6.74
CA CYS A 20 27.09 -4.19 8.15
C CYS A 20 27.51 -3.07 9.14
N LYS A 21 28.23 -2.07 8.67
CA LYS A 21 28.71 -0.93 9.49
C LYS A 21 27.69 0.20 9.59
N ASP A 22 26.72 0.27 8.68
CA ASP A 22 25.67 1.27 8.71
C ASP A 22 24.41 0.71 9.33
N SER A 23 24.16 1.06 10.60
CA SER A 23 22.94 0.71 11.32
C SER A 23 21.66 1.33 10.73
N VAL A 24 21.78 2.15 9.69
CA VAL A 24 20.70 2.82 8.99
C VAL A 24 20.67 2.37 7.53
N CYS A 25 20.52 1.09 7.31
CA CYS A 25 20.01 0.60 6.04
C CYS A 25 18.50 0.77 6.00
N ALA A 26 18.04 1.99 5.85
CA ALA A 26 16.72 2.27 5.30
C ALA A 26 16.76 1.87 3.83
N ILE A 27 16.47 0.66 3.60
CA ILE A 27 16.72 -0.11 2.42
C ILE A 27 15.61 0.19 1.44
N GLY A 28 15.91 0.96 0.42
CA GLY A 28 15.02 1.17 -0.74
C GLY A 28 14.93 -0.05 -1.68
N PHE A 29 15.43 -1.24 -1.28
CA PHE A 29 15.34 -2.43 -2.14
C PHE A 29 13.90 -2.88 -2.37
N GLU A 30 13.02 -2.67 -1.40
CA GLU A 30 11.59 -2.99 -1.52
C GLU A 30 10.95 -2.29 -2.73
N ARG A 31 11.28 -1.01 -2.95
CA ARG A 31 10.78 -0.28 -4.12
C ARG A 31 11.28 -0.83 -5.45
N VAL A 32 12.52 -1.33 -5.45
CA VAL A 32 13.13 -1.95 -6.65
C VAL A 32 12.47 -3.30 -6.92
N THR A 33 12.30 -4.13 -5.89
CA THR A 33 11.61 -5.42 -6.02
C THR A 33 10.13 -5.25 -6.38
N ASP A 34 9.46 -4.26 -5.81
CA ASP A 34 8.07 -3.92 -6.15
C ASP A 34 7.92 -3.47 -7.60
N ALA A 35 8.93 -2.77 -8.15
CA ALA A 35 8.91 -2.38 -9.56
C ALA A 35 9.02 -3.59 -10.50
N PHE A 36 9.84 -4.60 -10.18
CA PHE A 36 9.88 -5.87 -10.91
C PHE A 36 8.57 -6.63 -10.80
N LEU A 37 8.04 -6.73 -9.56
CA LEU A 37 6.77 -7.40 -9.30
C LEU A 37 5.62 -6.76 -10.10
N ALA A 38 5.58 -5.42 -10.14
CA ALA A 38 4.60 -4.67 -10.92
C ALA A 38 4.71 -4.94 -12.43
N GLY A 39 5.88 -5.33 -12.92
CA GLY A 39 6.12 -5.79 -14.29
C GLY A 39 5.95 -7.29 -14.51
N GLY A 40 5.43 -8.03 -13.51
CA GLY A 40 5.18 -9.47 -13.61
C GLY A 40 6.38 -10.37 -13.24
N TYR A 41 7.51 -9.79 -12.84
CA TYR A 41 8.71 -10.54 -12.51
C TYR A 41 8.86 -10.70 -10.99
N CYS A 42 8.30 -11.80 -10.45
CA CYS A 42 8.43 -12.16 -9.04
C CYS A 42 9.79 -12.82 -8.77
N PHE A 43 10.39 -12.52 -7.63
CA PHE A 43 11.61 -13.21 -7.18
C PHE A 43 11.23 -14.46 -6.39
N SER A 44 11.79 -15.62 -6.79
CA SER A 44 11.65 -16.89 -6.06
C SER A 44 12.52 -16.93 -4.81
N GLU A 45 13.62 -16.15 -4.79
CA GLU A 45 14.55 -16.05 -3.68
C GLU A 45 15.12 -14.63 -3.60
N ILE A 46 15.24 -14.10 -2.37
CA ILE A 46 15.97 -12.85 -2.08
C ILE A 46 17.02 -13.19 -1.03
N ARG A 47 18.30 -13.02 -1.37
CA ARG A 47 19.43 -13.30 -0.47
C ARG A 47 20.07 -11.99 -0.01
N LEU A 48 20.16 -11.81 1.31
CA LEU A 48 20.85 -10.69 1.92
C LEU A 48 22.28 -11.09 2.22
N LEU A 49 23.27 -10.39 1.66
CA LEU A 49 24.68 -10.66 1.88
C LEU A 49 25.40 -9.39 2.40
N PRO A 50 26.46 -9.54 3.20
CA PRO A 50 27.31 -8.41 3.58
C PRO A 50 28.07 -7.89 2.35
N SER A 51 28.24 -6.58 2.25
CA SER A 51 28.92 -5.96 1.11
C SER A 51 30.44 -6.07 1.16
N ASP A 52 31.01 -6.45 2.32
CA ASP A 52 32.44 -6.60 2.58
C ASP A 52 32.95 -8.06 2.46
N ASP A 53 32.08 -8.99 2.07
CA ASP A 53 32.44 -10.39 1.79
C ASP A 53 32.32 -10.70 0.29
N GLU A 54 33.38 -10.29 -0.45
CA GLU A 54 33.45 -10.50 -1.90
C GLU A 54 33.40 -11.98 -2.30
N ALA A 55 33.98 -12.87 -1.48
CA ALA A 55 34.03 -14.30 -1.79
C ALA A 55 32.63 -14.92 -1.75
N THR A 56 31.89 -14.71 -0.67
CA THR A 56 30.51 -15.19 -0.55
C THR A 56 29.60 -14.59 -1.63
N PHE A 57 29.81 -13.30 -1.98
CA PHE A 57 29.06 -12.68 -3.05
C PHE A 57 29.38 -13.31 -4.44
N ALA A 58 30.66 -13.52 -4.76
CA ALA A 58 31.08 -14.13 -6.02
C ALA A 58 30.54 -15.57 -6.17
N ASP A 59 30.59 -16.35 -5.10
CA ASP A 59 30.04 -17.71 -5.06
C ASP A 59 28.52 -17.70 -5.26
N ALA A 60 27.79 -16.78 -4.61
CA ALA A 60 26.35 -16.64 -4.78
C ALA A 60 25.96 -16.27 -6.21
N VAL A 61 26.68 -15.31 -6.83
CA VAL A 61 26.46 -14.90 -8.23
C VAL A 61 26.71 -16.08 -9.17
N SER A 62 27.80 -16.82 -8.95
CA SER A 62 28.17 -17.99 -9.78
C SER A 62 27.13 -19.11 -9.65
N GLY A 63 26.63 -19.37 -8.44
CA GLY A 63 25.57 -20.34 -8.19
C GLY A 63 24.26 -19.94 -8.90
N PHE A 64 23.82 -18.71 -8.72
CA PHE A 64 22.58 -18.22 -9.36
C PHE A 64 22.67 -18.18 -10.90
N ARG A 65 23.85 -17.95 -11.47
CA ARG A 65 24.03 -17.99 -12.93
C ARG A 65 23.70 -19.36 -13.53
N THR A 66 23.86 -20.43 -12.77
CA THR A 66 23.55 -21.79 -13.23
C THR A 66 22.13 -22.24 -12.90
N GLU A 67 21.48 -21.59 -11.93
CA GLU A 67 20.21 -22.01 -11.38
C GLU A 67 19.03 -21.09 -11.70
N SER A 68 19.29 -19.92 -12.26
CA SER A 68 18.28 -18.92 -12.56
C SER A 68 18.46 -18.27 -13.92
N GLU A 69 17.40 -17.67 -14.45
CA GLU A 69 17.42 -16.95 -15.71
C GLU A 69 17.72 -15.46 -15.53
N ASN A 70 17.31 -14.90 -14.40
CA ASN A 70 17.48 -13.49 -14.11
C ASN A 70 17.95 -13.29 -12.66
N LEU A 71 18.98 -12.47 -12.48
CA LEU A 71 19.52 -12.08 -11.19
C LEU A 71 19.49 -10.56 -11.05
N ALA A 72 18.78 -10.04 -10.05
CA ALA A 72 18.90 -8.65 -9.63
C ALA A 72 19.95 -8.54 -8.51
N VAL A 73 20.90 -7.64 -8.66
CA VAL A 73 21.88 -7.29 -7.62
C VAL A 73 21.60 -5.86 -7.18
N ILE A 74 21.16 -5.67 -5.96
CA ILE A 74 20.76 -4.39 -5.38
C ILE A 74 21.81 -3.97 -4.36
N VAL A 75 22.39 -2.79 -4.56
CA VAL A 75 23.48 -2.27 -3.74
C VAL A 75 23.24 -0.80 -3.37
N GLY A 76 23.95 -0.30 -2.35
CA GLY A 76 24.00 1.14 -2.09
C GLY A 76 24.61 1.89 -3.27
N LYS A 77 24.21 3.16 -3.47
CA LYS A 77 24.67 3.99 -4.60
C LYS A 77 26.20 4.10 -4.66
N ASP A 78 26.81 4.27 -3.50
CA ASP A 78 28.27 4.46 -3.40
C ASP A 78 29.05 3.20 -3.79
N SER A 79 28.44 2.02 -3.65
CA SER A 79 29.03 0.72 -4.00
C SER A 79 28.79 0.28 -5.45
N LEU A 80 27.96 1.01 -6.23
CA LEU A 80 27.61 0.61 -7.60
C LEU A 80 28.82 0.44 -8.53
N ALA A 81 29.80 1.37 -8.45
CA ALA A 81 30.97 1.32 -9.33
C ALA A 81 31.89 0.15 -8.97
N GLU A 82 32.10 -0.09 -7.69
CA GLU A 82 32.97 -1.17 -7.18
C GLU A 82 32.36 -2.53 -7.51
N ILE A 83 31.11 -2.77 -7.14
CA ILE A 83 30.40 -4.02 -7.44
C ILE A 83 30.23 -4.22 -8.94
N GLY A 84 29.99 -3.15 -9.69
CA GLY A 84 29.94 -3.23 -11.15
C GLY A 84 31.25 -3.72 -11.79
N ASN A 85 32.39 -3.28 -11.27
CA ASN A 85 33.70 -3.76 -11.75
C ASN A 85 33.94 -5.23 -11.36
N LEU A 86 33.57 -5.62 -10.14
CA LEU A 86 33.66 -7.00 -9.68
C LEU A 86 32.80 -7.93 -10.56
N LEU A 87 31.55 -7.55 -10.80
CA LEU A 87 30.65 -8.30 -11.65
C LEU A 87 31.13 -8.38 -13.11
N ALA A 88 31.67 -7.31 -13.67
CA ALA A 88 32.24 -7.32 -15.01
C ALA A 88 33.40 -8.32 -15.12
N GLY A 89 34.23 -8.41 -14.08
CA GLY A 89 35.28 -9.41 -13.96
C GLY A 89 34.75 -10.86 -13.90
N LEU A 90 33.76 -11.10 -13.06
CA LEU A 90 33.12 -12.43 -12.90
C LEU A 90 32.40 -12.87 -14.20
N MET A 91 31.73 -11.94 -14.88
CA MET A 91 30.98 -12.22 -16.10
C MET A 91 31.86 -12.23 -17.35
N LYS A 92 33.08 -11.75 -17.27
CA LYS A 92 34.03 -11.59 -18.40
C LYS A 92 33.43 -10.78 -19.58
N SER A 93 32.54 -9.86 -19.26
CA SER A 93 31.83 -9.01 -20.25
C SER A 93 31.44 -7.67 -19.60
N PRO A 94 31.50 -6.57 -20.33
CA PRO A 94 31.03 -5.29 -19.81
C PRO A 94 29.50 -5.25 -19.72
N PHE A 95 28.99 -4.44 -18.78
CA PHE A 95 27.56 -4.14 -18.72
C PHE A 95 27.10 -3.37 -19.97
N SER A 96 25.99 -3.80 -20.56
CA SER A 96 25.21 -3.01 -21.51
C SER A 96 24.27 -2.05 -20.78
N GLN A 97 23.83 -0.98 -21.48
CA GLN A 97 22.88 0.01 -20.96
C GLN A 97 23.27 0.61 -19.60
N ARG A 98 24.58 0.84 -19.39
CA ARG A 98 25.10 1.40 -18.16
C ARG A 98 24.69 2.86 -18.00
N THR A 99 24.17 3.24 -16.81
CA THR A 99 23.91 4.64 -16.45
C THR A 99 25.18 5.35 -15.99
N LEU A 100 25.15 6.69 -15.93
CA LEU A 100 26.23 7.48 -15.32
C LEU A 100 26.45 7.14 -13.84
N SER A 101 25.41 6.69 -13.15
CA SER A 101 25.47 6.23 -11.75
C SER A 101 26.03 4.83 -11.58
N GLY A 102 26.24 4.06 -12.66
CA GLY A 102 26.81 2.71 -12.62
C GLY A 102 25.80 1.55 -12.65
N ALA A 103 24.50 1.81 -12.57
CA ALA A 103 23.48 0.77 -12.81
C ALA A 103 23.59 0.24 -14.25
N GLY A 104 23.32 -1.05 -14.47
CA GLY A 104 23.46 -1.64 -15.79
C GLY A 104 22.91 -3.05 -15.90
N ILE A 105 22.87 -3.55 -17.14
CA ILE A 105 22.42 -4.89 -17.50
C ILE A 105 23.57 -5.66 -18.13
N PHE A 106 23.80 -6.87 -17.66
CA PHE A 106 24.59 -7.89 -18.33
C PHE A 106 23.65 -8.96 -18.87
N SER A 107 23.88 -9.48 -20.07
CA SER A 107 23.17 -10.64 -20.61
C SER A 107 24.09 -11.42 -21.54
N ASP A 108 24.08 -12.75 -21.41
CA ASP A 108 24.76 -13.68 -22.31
C ASP A 108 23.78 -14.50 -23.18
N GLY A 109 22.55 -14.01 -23.27
CA GLY A 109 21.47 -14.63 -24.02
C GLY A 109 20.45 -15.31 -23.12
N GLU A 110 20.83 -16.32 -22.38
CA GLU A 110 19.92 -17.03 -21.48
C GLU A 110 19.85 -16.38 -20.09
N PHE A 111 20.99 -16.05 -19.52
CA PHE A 111 21.09 -15.40 -18.23
C PHE A 111 21.15 -13.87 -18.35
N SER A 112 20.45 -13.17 -17.47
CA SER A 112 20.51 -11.70 -17.36
C SER A 112 20.74 -11.25 -15.92
N LEU A 113 21.69 -10.32 -15.73
CA LEU A 113 22.00 -9.72 -14.46
C LEU A 113 21.72 -8.22 -14.52
N PHE A 114 20.99 -7.72 -13.51
CA PHE A 114 20.61 -6.32 -13.33
C PHE A 114 21.32 -5.76 -12.10
N LEU A 115 22.25 -4.84 -12.28
CA LEU A 115 22.89 -4.12 -11.19
C LEU A 115 22.12 -2.82 -10.92
N LEU A 116 21.65 -2.64 -9.69
CA LEU A 116 20.67 -1.61 -9.31
C LEU A 116 21.06 -0.91 -8.02
N ALA A 117 20.75 0.39 -7.93
CA ALA A 117 20.91 1.15 -6.70
C ALA A 117 19.71 1.02 -5.78
N ALA A 118 19.97 0.73 -4.49
CA ALA A 118 19.00 0.92 -3.41
C ALA A 118 19.16 2.31 -2.84
N GLU A 119 18.30 3.25 -3.24
CA GLU A 119 18.26 4.60 -2.66
C GLU A 119 16.93 4.86 -1.99
N ALA A 120 16.91 5.82 -1.06
CA ALA A 120 15.67 6.34 -0.48
C ALA A 120 14.77 7.06 -1.51
N GLY A 121 15.26 7.29 -2.73
CA GLY A 121 14.55 7.89 -3.86
C GLY A 121 14.00 6.86 -4.86
N GLU A 122 13.40 7.34 -5.94
CA GLU A 122 12.77 6.51 -6.98
C GLU A 122 13.75 5.98 -8.05
N SER A 123 15.04 6.41 -8.06
CA SER A 123 15.97 6.19 -9.18
C SER A 123 16.16 4.72 -9.56
N GLY A 124 16.26 3.81 -8.60
CA GLY A 124 16.38 2.37 -8.86
C GLY A 124 15.11 1.77 -9.45
N ALA A 125 13.96 2.11 -8.90
CA ALA A 125 12.66 1.66 -9.40
C ALA A 125 12.32 2.27 -10.76
N GLU A 126 12.73 3.52 -11.03
CA GLU A 126 12.59 4.15 -12.35
C GLU A 126 13.44 3.44 -13.39
N TYR A 127 14.67 3.06 -13.03
CA TYR A 127 15.54 2.29 -13.93
C TYR A 127 14.94 0.90 -14.23
N VAL A 128 14.34 0.24 -13.24
CA VAL A 128 13.62 -1.01 -13.48
C VAL A 128 12.49 -0.78 -14.50
N ARG A 129 11.62 0.20 -14.25
CA ARG A 129 10.49 0.49 -15.16
C ARG A 129 10.90 0.94 -16.54
N GLY A 130 11.91 1.80 -16.64
CA GLY A 130 12.35 2.41 -17.91
C GLY A 130 13.32 1.56 -18.74
N VAL A 131 14.06 0.66 -18.10
CA VAL A 131 15.15 -0.07 -18.75
C VAL A 131 15.04 -1.58 -18.58
N CYS A 132 14.91 -2.08 -17.33
CA CYS A 132 14.93 -3.52 -17.08
C CYS A 132 13.68 -4.22 -17.62
N LEU A 133 12.48 -3.70 -17.35
CA LEU A 133 11.24 -4.28 -17.84
C LEU A 133 11.15 -4.28 -19.37
N PRO A 134 11.45 -3.19 -20.10
CA PRO A 134 11.52 -3.21 -21.55
C PRO A 134 12.60 -4.16 -22.12
N PHE A 135 13.69 -4.40 -21.38
CA PHE A 135 14.68 -5.39 -21.77
C PHE A 135 14.11 -6.82 -21.65
N LEU A 136 13.47 -7.14 -20.52
CA LEU A 136 12.84 -8.43 -20.26
C LEU A 136 11.69 -8.70 -21.24
N GLU A 137 10.88 -7.68 -21.54
CA GLU A 137 9.80 -7.77 -22.53
C GLU A 137 10.35 -8.18 -23.90
N ARG A 138 11.48 -7.58 -24.35
CA ARG A 138 12.13 -7.98 -25.60
C ARG A 138 12.75 -9.37 -25.53
N LYS A 139 13.34 -9.75 -24.39
CA LYS A 139 13.98 -11.06 -24.21
C LYS A 139 12.97 -12.20 -24.28
N TYR A 140 11.81 -12.06 -23.66
CA TYR A 140 10.82 -13.12 -23.55
C TYR A 140 9.65 -13.00 -24.52
N GLY A 141 9.51 -11.88 -25.20
CA GLY A 141 8.38 -11.62 -26.09
C GLY A 141 7.04 -11.46 -25.38
N LEU A 142 7.05 -11.32 -24.04
CA LEU A 142 5.87 -11.19 -23.19
C LEU A 142 5.88 -9.83 -22.50
N ARG A 143 4.75 -9.14 -22.58
CA ARG A 143 4.49 -7.95 -21.80
C ARG A 143 3.55 -8.31 -20.67
N TYR A 144 3.93 -7.95 -19.45
CA TYR A 144 3.06 -8.11 -18.28
C TYR A 144 2.26 -6.84 -18.02
N ASP A 145 1.04 -7.04 -17.55
CA ASP A 145 0.13 -6.00 -17.10
C ASP A 145 -0.43 -6.36 -15.73
N ARG A 146 -0.99 -5.39 -15.02
CA ARG A 146 -1.54 -5.63 -13.69
C ARG A 146 -2.86 -4.90 -13.49
N MET A 147 -3.75 -5.52 -12.74
CA MET A 147 -4.94 -4.91 -12.16
C MET A 147 -4.75 -4.83 -10.64
N VAL A 148 -5.17 -3.73 -10.06
CA VAL A 148 -5.17 -3.55 -8.60
C VAL A 148 -6.58 -3.24 -8.16
N LEU A 149 -7.06 -3.98 -7.15
CA LEU A 149 -8.33 -3.72 -6.50
C LEU A 149 -8.05 -3.41 -5.03
N ARG A 150 -8.64 -2.33 -4.53
CA ARG A 150 -8.52 -1.90 -3.15
C ARG A 150 -9.89 -1.79 -2.49
N ALA A 151 -10.00 -2.37 -1.29
CA ALA A 151 -11.23 -2.39 -0.50
C ALA A 151 -10.94 -2.12 0.97
N VAL A 152 -11.94 -1.62 1.71
CA VAL A 152 -11.87 -1.43 3.17
C VAL A 152 -13.08 -2.07 3.83
N GLY A 153 -12.83 -2.81 4.90
CA GLY A 153 -13.88 -3.38 5.75
C GLY A 153 -14.58 -4.61 5.18
N ALA A 154 -14.03 -5.23 4.14
CA ALA A 154 -14.53 -6.51 3.66
C ALA A 154 -14.33 -7.61 4.72
N ASP A 155 -15.24 -8.58 4.78
CA ASP A 155 -15.07 -9.74 5.61
C ASP A 155 -13.92 -10.63 5.11
N ALA A 156 -12.99 -11.01 5.99
CA ALA A 156 -11.78 -11.75 5.61
C ALA A 156 -12.07 -13.11 4.97
N GLU A 157 -13.11 -13.82 5.45
CA GLU A 157 -13.49 -15.11 4.89
C GLU A 157 -14.14 -14.95 3.51
N THR A 158 -14.88 -13.88 3.31
CA THR A 158 -15.44 -13.53 2.00
C THR A 158 -14.32 -13.24 1.00
N VAL A 159 -13.31 -12.46 1.37
CA VAL A 159 -12.13 -12.18 0.51
C VAL A 159 -11.42 -13.48 0.13
N LYS A 160 -11.16 -14.37 1.11
CA LYS A 160 -10.52 -15.66 0.85
C LYS A 160 -11.32 -16.53 -0.13
N LYS A 161 -12.65 -16.59 0.04
CA LYS A 161 -13.54 -17.35 -0.86
C LYS A 161 -13.52 -16.80 -2.29
N LEU A 162 -13.56 -15.49 -2.43
CA LEU A 162 -13.50 -14.81 -3.73
C LEU A 162 -12.15 -15.03 -4.42
N LEU A 163 -11.04 -14.92 -3.70
CA LEU A 163 -9.71 -15.23 -4.22
C LEU A 163 -9.61 -16.71 -4.68
N ALA A 164 -10.12 -17.64 -3.88
CA ALA A 164 -10.15 -19.05 -4.26
C ALA A 164 -11.00 -19.29 -5.52
N ALA A 165 -12.12 -18.60 -5.67
CA ALA A 165 -12.97 -18.67 -6.86
C ALA A 165 -12.27 -18.06 -8.09
N ALA A 166 -11.64 -16.90 -7.94
CA ALA A 166 -10.86 -16.25 -8.99
C ALA A 166 -9.70 -17.12 -9.49
N ARG A 167 -8.96 -17.76 -8.57
CA ARG A 167 -7.89 -18.71 -8.91
C ARG A 167 -8.41 -19.94 -9.64
N ARG A 168 -9.56 -20.48 -9.26
CA ARG A 168 -10.18 -21.60 -10.00
C ARG A 168 -10.60 -21.20 -11.42
N MET A 169 -11.11 -19.97 -11.59
CA MET A 169 -11.53 -19.45 -12.89
C MET A 169 -10.34 -19.22 -13.84
N SER A 170 -9.26 -18.69 -13.32
CA SER A 170 -8.08 -18.32 -14.12
C SER A 170 -7.05 -19.45 -14.31
N GLY A 171 -7.04 -20.44 -13.42
CA GLY A 171 -5.95 -21.41 -13.34
C GLY A 171 -4.62 -20.68 -13.05
N GLU A 172 -3.56 -21.11 -13.72
CA GLU A 172 -2.20 -20.53 -13.59
C GLU A 172 -1.96 -19.30 -14.47
N ARG A 173 -2.96 -18.89 -15.26
CA ARG A 173 -2.84 -17.75 -16.19
C ARG A 173 -2.77 -16.37 -15.50
N LEU A 174 -3.22 -16.27 -14.27
CA LEU A 174 -3.16 -15.04 -13.47
C LEU A 174 -2.43 -15.29 -12.16
N THR A 175 -1.55 -14.38 -11.80
CA THR A 175 -0.87 -14.38 -10.50
C THR A 175 -1.57 -13.42 -9.55
N TYR A 176 -1.84 -13.86 -8.33
CA TYR A 176 -2.56 -13.08 -7.32
C TYR A 176 -1.66 -12.78 -6.13
N ASN A 177 -1.40 -11.50 -5.89
CA ASN A 177 -0.77 -10.99 -4.69
C ASN A 177 -1.84 -10.34 -3.82
N TYR A 178 -1.96 -10.81 -2.59
CA TYR A 178 -2.94 -10.31 -1.64
C TYR A 178 -2.27 -9.89 -0.35
N ARG A 179 -2.60 -8.70 0.10
CA ARG A 179 -2.22 -8.23 1.44
C ARG A 179 -3.43 -7.58 2.11
N ARG A 180 -3.51 -7.79 3.43
CA ARG A 180 -4.48 -7.13 4.29
C ARG A 180 -3.74 -6.47 5.45
N LYS A 181 -3.96 -5.18 5.64
CA LYS A 181 -3.42 -4.44 6.78
C LYS A 181 -4.43 -3.38 7.22
N TYR A 182 -4.70 -3.31 8.52
CA TYR A 182 -5.62 -2.32 9.10
C TYR A 182 -6.98 -2.29 8.39
N ALA A 183 -7.56 -3.48 8.16
CA ALA A 183 -8.81 -3.72 7.44
C ALA A 183 -8.85 -3.17 5.99
N GLU A 184 -7.74 -2.77 5.42
CA GLU A 184 -7.59 -2.52 3.99
C GLU A 184 -7.09 -3.79 3.29
N ASP A 185 -7.80 -4.18 2.24
CA ASP A 185 -7.48 -5.27 1.34
C ASP A 185 -6.91 -4.71 0.03
N VAL A 186 -5.72 -5.17 -0.35
CA VAL A 186 -5.12 -4.84 -1.64
C VAL A 186 -4.90 -6.14 -2.40
N LEU A 187 -5.60 -6.29 -3.52
CA LEU A 187 -5.46 -7.38 -4.45
C LEU A 187 -4.76 -6.88 -5.69
N GLU A 188 -3.62 -7.45 -5.99
CA GLU A 188 -2.87 -7.21 -7.21
C GLU A 188 -2.91 -8.48 -8.05
N ILE A 189 -3.34 -8.35 -9.30
CA ILE A 189 -3.50 -9.44 -10.26
C ILE A 189 -2.59 -9.14 -11.43
N VAL A 190 -1.60 -10.00 -11.62
CA VAL A 190 -0.59 -9.86 -12.68
C VAL A 190 -0.84 -10.92 -13.76
N TYR A 191 -0.74 -10.53 -15.01
CA TYR A 191 -0.95 -11.40 -16.16
C TYR A 191 -0.12 -10.91 -17.36
N ASP A 192 0.18 -11.81 -18.27
CA ASP A 192 0.88 -11.47 -19.51
C ASP A 192 -0.06 -11.21 -20.67
N SER A 193 0.50 -10.70 -21.77
CA SER A 193 -0.24 -10.29 -22.97
C SER A 193 -0.92 -11.45 -23.73
N SER A 194 -0.71 -12.71 -23.36
CA SER A 194 -1.41 -13.87 -23.93
C SER A 194 -2.77 -14.11 -23.30
N VAL A 195 -3.01 -13.54 -22.12
CA VAL A 195 -4.26 -13.69 -21.38
C VAL A 195 -5.38 -12.89 -22.07
N SER A 196 -6.51 -13.57 -22.33
CA SER A 196 -7.66 -12.90 -22.95
C SER A 196 -8.28 -11.84 -22.03
N LYS A 197 -8.64 -10.70 -22.61
CA LYS A 197 -9.34 -9.62 -21.89
C LYS A 197 -10.64 -10.12 -21.23
N MET A 198 -11.35 -11.04 -21.85
CA MET A 198 -12.58 -11.60 -21.28
C MET A 198 -12.33 -12.27 -19.93
N LEU A 199 -11.23 -13.01 -19.78
CA LEU A 199 -10.89 -13.64 -18.50
C LEU A 199 -10.55 -12.60 -17.42
N THR A 200 -9.77 -11.58 -17.75
CA THR A 200 -9.43 -10.51 -16.80
C THR A 200 -10.66 -9.72 -16.37
N ASP A 201 -11.56 -9.42 -17.32
CA ASP A 201 -12.83 -8.72 -17.05
C ASP A 201 -13.77 -9.58 -16.18
N ASP A 202 -13.85 -10.90 -16.42
CA ASP A 202 -14.67 -11.83 -15.62
C ASP A 202 -14.15 -11.96 -14.18
N VAL A 203 -12.83 -12.06 -14.02
CA VAL A 203 -12.20 -12.10 -12.68
C VAL A 203 -12.41 -10.78 -11.94
N LEU A 204 -12.21 -9.65 -12.62
CA LEU A 204 -12.43 -8.33 -12.01
C LEU A 204 -13.90 -8.16 -11.58
N ARG A 205 -14.85 -8.58 -12.43
CA ARG A 205 -16.28 -8.55 -12.10
C ARG A 205 -16.61 -9.42 -10.89
N LEU A 206 -16.13 -10.68 -10.86
CA LEU A 206 -16.32 -11.57 -9.71
C LEU A 206 -15.86 -10.91 -8.40
N LEU A 207 -14.69 -10.30 -8.40
CA LEU A 207 -14.12 -9.67 -7.20
C LEU A 207 -14.87 -8.38 -6.82
N THR A 208 -15.21 -7.53 -7.79
CA THR A 208 -15.92 -6.26 -7.52
C THR A 208 -17.35 -6.49 -7.06
N GLU A 209 -18.09 -7.40 -7.69
CA GLU A 209 -19.45 -7.74 -7.27
C GLU A 209 -19.45 -8.43 -5.90
N GLY A 210 -18.48 -9.33 -5.65
CA GLY A 210 -18.40 -10.04 -4.39
C GLY A 210 -17.97 -9.18 -3.20
N LEU A 211 -17.16 -8.14 -3.41
CA LEU A 211 -16.74 -7.19 -2.39
C LEU A 211 -17.69 -5.97 -2.29
N GLY A 212 -18.47 -5.70 -3.34
CA GLY A 212 -19.52 -4.68 -3.36
C GLY A 212 -19.02 -3.30 -2.91
N ASP A 213 -19.76 -2.71 -1.98
CA ASP A 213 -19.51 -1.35 -1.48
C ASP A 213 -18.19 -1.19 -0.70
N CYS A 214 -17.49 -2.28 -0.39
CA CYS A 214 -16.16 -2.22 0.23
C CYS A 214 -15.08 -1.71 -0.74
N VAL A 215 -15.30 -1.85 -2.06
CA VAL A 215 -14.32 -1.44 -3.09
C VAL A 215 -14.31 0.08 -3.24
N TYR A 216 -13.11 0.67 -3.10
CA TYR A 216 -12.94 2.11 -3.29
C TYR A 216 -12.05 2.48 -4.49
N ALA A 217 -11.21 1.56 -4.97
CA ALA A 217 -10.37 1.79 -6.14
C ALA A 217 -10.18 0.50 -6.96
N LEU A 218 -10.06 0.67 -8.28
CA LEU A 218 -9.68 -0.36 -9.27
C LEU A 218 -8.32 -0.06 -9.89
N ASP A 219 -7.50 0.65 -9.16
CA ASP A 219 -6.12 1.00 -9.47
C ASP A 219 -5.31 1.11 -8.17
N ASP A 220 -4.03 1.42 -8.26
CA ASP A 220 -3.13 1.51 -7.11
C ASP A 220 -3.23 2.84 -6.34
N THR A 221 -4.36 3.54 -6.45
CA THR A 221 -4.56 4.81 -5.74
C THR A 221 -4.91 4.57 -4.27
N PRO A 222 -4.10 5.04 -3.29
CA PRO A 222 -4.40 4.92 -1.86
C PRO A 222 -5.66 5.70 -1.49
N LEU A 223 -6.29 5.29 -0.39
CA LEU A 223 -7.59 5.81 0.03
C LEU A 223 -7.60 7.31 0.31
N GLU A 224 -6.59 7.84 1.00
CA GLU A 224 -6.45 9.28 1.24
C GLU A 224 -6.32 10.09 -0.05
N LYS A 225 -5.58 9.56 -1.03
CA LYS A 225 -5.45 10.19 -2.34
C LYS A 225 -6.78 10.15 -3.09
N ARG A 226 -7.50 9.03 -3.04
CA ARG A 226 -8.82 8.89 -3.64
C ARG A 226 -9.84 9.86 -3.03
N LEU A 227 -9.83 10.01 -1.70
CA LEU A 227 -10.68 10.98 -1.01
C LEU A 227 -10.36 12.42 -1.43
N VAL A 228 -9.08 12.82 -1.43
CA VAL A 228 -8.65 14.17 -1.84
C VAL A 228 -9.03 14.45 -3.30
N GLN A 229 -8.82 13.49 -4.20
CA GLN A 229 -9.26 13.63 -5.61
C GLN A 229 -10.76 13.85 -5.73
N LEU A 230 -11.57 13.10 -4.97
CA LEU A 230 -13.04 13.24 -5.02
C LEU A 230 -13.50 14.58 -4.42
N LEU A 231 -12.88 15.03 -3.34
CA LEU A 231 -13.14 16.35 -2.75
C LEU A 231 -12.85 17.48 -3.74
N LYS A 232 -11.70 17.43 -4.43
CA LYS A 232 -11.35 18.40 -5.50
C LYS A 232 -12.37 18.36 -6.63
N LEU A 233 -12.71 17.18 -7.12
CA LEU A 233 -13.69 17.03 -8.21
C LEU A 233 -15.06 17.61 -7.85
N ARG A 234 -15.46 17.51 -6.58
CA ARG A 234 -16.73 18.01 -6.07
C ARG A 234 -16.68 19.45 -5.57
N GLY A 235 -15.50 20.10 -5.56
CA GLY A 235 -15.30 21.42 -4.97
C GLY A 235 -15.67 21.50 -3.49
N LYS A 236 -15.39 20.43 -2.72
CA LYS A 236 -15.76 20.28 -1.32
C LYS A 236 -14.56 20.38 -0.39
N LYS A 237 -14.78 20.96 0.80
CA LYS A 237 -13.78 21.04 1.87
C LYS A 237 -14.12 20.08 3.00
N ILE A 238 -13.07 19.50 3.59
CA ILE A 238 -13.14 18.60 4.72
C ILE A 238 -12.42 19.17 5.95
N SER A 239 -13.02 18.98 7.13
CA SER A 239 -12.39 19.19 8.44
C SER A 239 -12.45 17.90 9.28
N VAL A 240 -11.50 17.70 10.17
CA VAL A 240 -11.47 16.50 11.03
C VAL A 240 -11.37 16.86 12.50
N ALA A 241 -12.05 16.08 13.37
CA ALA A 241 -11.98 16.18 14.83
C ALA A 241 -11.54 14.83 15.40
N GLU A 242 -10.33 14.78 15.91
CA GLU A 242 -9.70 13.56 16.36
C GLU A 242 -9.60 13.49 17.89
N SER A 243 -9.85 12.31 18.45
CA SER A 243 -9.56 11.99 19.81
C SER A 243 -8.48 10.89 19.86
N PHE A 244 -8.84 9.62 19.96
CA PHE A 244 -7.89 8.52 20.11
C PHE A 244 -6.98 8.28 18.88
N THR A 245 -7.33 8.78 17.69
CA THR A 245 -6.52 8.73 16.47
C THR A 245 -5.38 9.76 16.46
N GLY A 246 -5.42 10.74 17.36
CA GLY A 246 -4.28 11.58 17.75
C GLY A 246 -3.63 12.42 16.65
N GLY A 247 -4.37 12.82 15.63
CA GLY A 247 -3.85 13.55 14.45
C GLY A 247 -3.50 12.65 13.27
N GLY A 248 -3.68 11.34 13.39
CA GLY A 248 -3.36 10.37 12.34
C GLY A 248 -4.20 10.54 11.08
N LEU A 249 -5.50 10.83 11.23
CA LEU A 249 -6.39 11.09 10.10
C LEU A 249 -5.99 12.37 9.35
N ALA A 250 -5.74 13.46 10.09
CA ALA A 250 -5.23 14.71 9.53
C ALA A 250 -3.92 14.48 8.77
N ARG A 251 -2.95 13.80 9.40
CA ARG A 251 -1.66 13.46 8.77
C ARG A 251 -1.82 12.70 7.46
N ARG A 252 -2.71 11.71 7.40
CA ARG A 252 -2.98 10.93 6.18
C ARG A 252 -3.53 11.84 5.07
N ILE A 253 -4.48 12.71 5.34
CA ILE A 253 -5.05 13.61 4.34
C ILE A 253 -3.99 14.61 3.83
N VAL A 254 -3.25 15.26 4.74
CA VAL A 254 -2.26 16.27 4.35
C VAL A 254 -1.01 15.69 3.71
N SER A 255 -0.77 14.39 3.81
CA SER A 255 0.33 13.72 3.09
C SER A 255 0.11 13.70 1.56
N VAL A 256 -1.12 13.94 1.10
CA VAL A 256 -1.44 13.97 -0.34
C VAL A 256 -1.06 15.34 -0.92
N PRO A 257 -0.22 15.40 -1.96
CA PRO A 257 0.10 16.66 -2.63
C PRO A 257 -1.16 17.40 -3.10
N GLY A 258 -1.25 18.69 -2.75
CA GLY A 258 -2.40 19.53 -3.06
C GLY A 258 -3.61 19.31 -2.15
N ALA A 259 -3.48 18.64 -1.02
CA ALA A 259 -4.55 18.51 -0.03
C ALA A 259 -4.99 19.88 0.54
N SER A 260 -4.12 20.90 0.53
CA SER A 260 -4.44 22.25 1.01
C SER A 260 -5.62 22.92 0.27
N GLU A 261 -5.98 22.46 -0.91
CA GLU A 261 -7.13 22.97 -1.64
C GLU A 261 -8.47 22.52 -1.02
N VAL A 262 -8.47 21.36 -0.34
CA VAL A 262 -9.68 20.69 0.16
C VAL A 262 -9.69 20.47 1.67
N TYR A 263 -8.55 20.49 2.32
CA TYR A 263 -8.43 20.30 3.76
C TYR A 263 -8.44 21.66 4.47
N PHE A 264 -9.45 21.92 5.30
CA PHE A 264 -9.58 23.20 5.99
C PHE A 264 -8.83 23.18 7.34
N GLU A 265 -9.19 22.26 8.24
CA GLU A 265 -8.54 22.14 9.54
C GLU A 265 -8.63 20.72 10.14
N GLY A 266 -7.78 20.46 11.14
CA GLY A 266 -7.86 19.29 12.00
C GLY A 266 -7.71 19.66 13.46
N LEU A 267 -8.71 19.32 14.28
CA LEU A 267 -8.72 19.54 15.72
C LEU A 267 -8.43 18.25 16.45
N ASN A 268 -7.31 18.17 17.17
CA ASN A 268 -7.03 17.08 18.07
C ASN A 268 -7.59 17.39 19.48
N THR A 269 -8.83 16.95 19.73
CA THR A 269 -9.57 17.21 20.95
C THR A 269 -9.54 15.99 21.88
N TYR A 270 -8.35 15.66 22.39
CA TYR A 270 -8.12 14.46 23.19
C TYR A 270 -8.81 14.55 24.57
N ASP A 271 -8.72 15.70 25.22
CA ASP A 271 -9.37 15.98 26.50
C ASP A 271 -10.85 16.35 26.34
N GLU A 272 -11.69 16.00 27.31
CA GLU A 272 -13.12 16.33 27.32
C GLU A 272 -13.39 17.84 27.29
N LEU A 273 -12.59 18.62 28.01
CA LEU A 273 -12.71 20.07 28.00
C LEU A 273 -12.37 20.66 26.64
N ALA A 274 -11.43 20.03 25.89
CA ALA A 274 -11.12 20.42 24.53
C ALA A 274 -12.31 20.13 23.59
N LYS A 275 -12.99 18.99 23.73
CA LYS A 275 -14.23 18.68 23.00
C LYS A 275 -15.30 19.75 23.21
N ARG A 276 -15.52 20.14 24.47
CA ARG A 276 -16.46 21.22 24.77
C ARG A 276 -16.07 22.56 24.15
N LYS A 277 -14.84 23.01 24.41
CA LYS A 277 -14.40 24.35 24.04
C LYS A 277 -14.23 24.55 22.53
N ARG A 278 -13.84 23.51 21.81
CA ARG A 278 -13.50 23.60 20.38
C ARG A 278 -14.61 23.16 19.47
N LEU A 279 -15.42 22.19 19.89
CA LEU A 279 -16.43 21.52 19.07
C LEU A 279 -17.85 21.73 19.62
N GLY A 280 -18.01 22.38 20.77
CA GLY A 280 -19.32 22.60 21.37
C GLY A 280 -19.97 21.34 21.94
N VAL A 281 -19.21 20.26 22.17
CA VAL A 281 -19.76 19.05 22.80
C VAL A 281 -20.36 19.39 24.15
N SER A 282 -21.60 18.94 24.38
CA SER A 282 -22.37 19.28 25.57
C SER A 282 -21.74 18.68 26.84
N GLU A 283 -21.70 19.46 27.90
CA GLU A 283 -21.30 18.94 29.23
C GLU A 283 -22.27 17.86 29.72
N TYR A 284 -23.53 17.98 29.36
CA TYR A 284 -24.53 16.96 29.67
C TYR A 284 -24.20 15.63 28.99
N THR A 285 -23.88 15.65 27.69
CA THR A 285 -23.49 14.47 26.94
C THR A 285 -22.27 13.79 27.55
N LEU A 286 -21.20 14.57 27.85
CA LEU A 286 -19.98 14.01 28.46
C LEU A 286 -20.22 13.39 29.84
N ARG A 287 -21.12 13.97 30.65
CA ARG A 287 -21.42 13.43 31.97
C ARG A 287 -22.37 12.24 31.98
N THR A 288 -23.27 12.11 31.00
CA THR A 288 -24.30 11.06 30.97
C THR A 288 -23.85 9.83 30.19
N VAL A 289 -23.28 10.02 29.02
CA VAL A 289 -22.88 8.91 28.12
C VAL A 289 -21.36 8.81 27.89
N GLY A 290 -20.62 9.83 28.32
CA GLY A 290 -19.16 9.85 28.28
C GLY A 290 -18.55 10.28 26.94
N ALA A 291 -17.23 10.39 26.97
CA ALA A 291 -16.47 10.84 25.79
C ALA A 291 -16.42 9.80 24.65
N VAL A 292 -16.69 8.54 24.94
CA VAL A 292 -16.70 7.44 23.96
C VAL A 292 -18.14 6.96 23.76
N SER A 293 -18.89 7.70 22.98
CA SER A 293 -20.30 7.44 22.67
C SER A 293 -20.65 7.93 21.27
N ASP A 294 -21.78 7.49 20.75
CA ASP A 294 -22.34 7.96 19.48
C ASP A 294 -22.76 9.42 19.56
N GLU A 295 -23.34 9.87 20.67
CA GLU A 295 -23.72 11.26 20.89
C GLU A 295 -22.47 12.17 20.87
N THR A 296 -21.39 11.78 21.56
CA THR A 296 -20.15 12.58 21.54
C THR A 296 -19.55 12.64 20.14
N ALA A 297 -19.51 11.52 19.40
CA ALA A 297 -19.02 11.52 18.01
C ALA A 297 -19.89 12.39 17.11
N TYR A 298 -21.23 12.32 17.28
CA TYR A 298 -22.18 13.16 16.58
C TYR A 298 -21.94 14.65 16.83
N GLU A 299 -21.84 15.04 18.10
CA GLU A 299 -21.62 16.45 18.48
C GLU A 299 -20.26 16.96 18.02
N MET A 300 -19.20 16.12 18.06
CA MET A 300 -17.89 16.50 17.52
C MET A 300 -17.95 16.81 16.02
N ALA A 301 -18.61 15.96 15.23
CA ALA A 301 -18.74 16.17 13.79
C ALA A 301 -19.66 17.36 13.48
N SER A 302 -20.78 17.51 14.21
CA SER A 302 -21.70 18.61 14.08
C SER A 302 -21.07 19.96 14.40
N GLY A 303 -20.19 19.99 15.40
CA GLY A 303 -19.45 21.20 15.80
C GLY A 303 -18.57 21.75 14.69
N LEU A 304 -17.91 20.88 13.90
CA LEU A 304 -17.15 21.29 12.73
C LEU A 304 -18.04 21.82 11.60
N ILE A 305 -19.14 21.11 11.29
CA ILE A 305 -20.09 21.55 10.24
C ILE A 305 -20.74 22.89 10.61
N ALA A 306 -21.04 23.12 11.87
CA ALA A 306 -21.68 24.34 12.36
C ALA A 306 -20.83 25.59 12.15
N THR A 307 -19.51 25.49 11.98
CA THR A 307 -18.64 26.63 11.62
C THR A 307 -18.97 27.19 10.23
N GLY A 308 -19.47 26.35 9.31
CA GLY A 308 -19.70 26.72 7.91
C GLY A 308 -18.43 26.66 7.04
N ASP A 309 -17.27 26.35 7.61
CA ASP A 309 -15.97 26.40 6.91
C ASP A 309 -15.65 25.13 6.12
N CYS A 310 -16.37 24.03 6.37
CA CYS A 310 -16.26 22.78 5.63
C CYS A 310 -17.60 22.25 5.17
N ASP A 311 -17.58 21.42 4.12
CA ASP A 311 -18.76 20.73 3.58
C ASP A 311 -18.91 19.33 4.17
N ILE A 312 -17.81 18.75 4.60
CA ILE A 312 -17.70 17.42 5.21
C ILE A 312 -16.88 17.52 6.50
N SER A 313 -17.34 16.89 7.55
CA SER A 313 -16.58 16.71 8.78
C SER A 313 -16.38 15.22 9.06
N VAL A 314 -15.26 14.87 9.69
CA VAL A 314 -15.04 13.51 10.20
C VAL A 314 -14.60 13.61 11.66
N ALA A 315 -15.31 12.90 12.54
CA ALA A 315 -14.93 12.85 13.95
C ALA A 315 -14.65 11.42 14.38
N THR A 316 -13.66 11.25 15.28
CA THR A 316 -13.29 9.96 15.84
C THR A 316 -13.21 10.05 17.37
N THR A 317 -13.90 9.14 18.09
CA THR A 317 -13.73 8.95 19.53
C THR A 317 -13.71 7.46 19.85
N GLY A 318 -12.92 7.02 20.84
CA GLY A 318 -12.76 5.59 21.12
C GLY A 318 -11.65 5.26 22.11
N LEU A 319 -11.50 3.96 22.37
CA LEU A 319 -10.54 3.37 23.30
C LEU A 319 -9.52 2.51 22.56
N ALA A 320 -8.33 3.05 22.32
CA ALA A 320 -7.26 2.32 21.62
C ALA A 320 -6.48 1.34 22.52
N GLY A 321 -6.73 1.34 23.83
CA GLY A 321 -6.02 0.46 24.75
C GLY A 321 -4.60 0.94 25.13
N PRO A 322 -3.77 0.10 25.78
CA PRO A 322 -3.98 -1.34 26.07
C PRO A 322 -4.98 -1.62 27.21
N LYS A 323 -5.32 -0.63 28.01
CA LYS A 323 -6.30 -0.76 29.09
C LYS A 323 -7.56 0.04 28.76
N SER A 324 -8.71 -0.43 29.20
CA SER A 324 -9.92 0.38 29.23
C SER A 324 -9.71 1.61 30.13
N ASP A 325 -10.47 2.64 29.87
CA ASP A 325 -10.60 3.77 30.78
C ASP A 325 -11.44 3.38 32.03
N ARG A 326 -11.84 4.37 32.80
CA ARG A 326 -12.65 4.16 34.02
C ARG A 326 -14.12 3.78 33.75
N THR A 327 -14.51 3.69 32.46
CA THR A 327 -15.91 3.50 32.06
C THR A 327 -16.27 2.03 31.83
N GLU A 328 -15.35 1.07 32.03
CA GLU A 328 -15.55 -0.36 31.76
C GLU A 328 -15.87 -0.71 30.27
N LEU A 329 -15.83 0.27 29.38
CA LEU A 329 -16.02 0.03 27.94
C LEU A 329 -14.88 -0.83 27.38
N PRO A 330 -15.17 -1.73 26.44
CA PRO A 330 -14.15 -2.62 25.90
C PRO A 330 -13.10 -1.87 25.06
N VAL A 331 -11.84 -2.26 25.20
CA VAL A 331 -10.78 -1.78 24.31
C VAL A 331 -11.15 -2.09 22.85
N GLY A 332 -10.84 -1.17 21.97
CA GLY A 332 -11.17 -1.22 20.55
C GLY A 332 -12.54 -0.63 20.19
N LEU A 333 -13.40 -0.38 21.18
CA LEU A 333 -14.66 0.34 20.92
C LEU A 333 -14.36 1.75 20.45
N CYS A 334 -14.92 2.09 19.29
CA CYS A 334 -14.81 3.43 18.74
C CYS A 334 -16.06 3.84 17.96
N TYR A 335 -16.23 5.13 17.85
CA TYR A 335 -17.26 5.76 17.06
C TYR A 335 -16.61 6.70 16.04
N ILE A 336 -17.08 6.59 14.80
CA ILE A 336 -16.65 7.43 13.69
C ILE A 336 -17.90 8.15 13.17
N ALA A 337 -17.88 9.47 13.18
CA ALA A 337 -18.95 10.26 12.64
C ALA A 337 -18.52 10.97 11.35
N VAL A 338 -19.38 10.97 10.35
CA VAL A 338 -19.22 11.74 9.11
C VAL A 338 -20.38 12.72 9.02
N GLY A 339 -20.07 14.00 9.15
CA GLY A 339 -21.03 15.10 9.01
C GLY A 339 -21.05 15.66 7.62
N LEU A 340 -22.25 15.85 7.10
CA LEU A 340 -22.57 16.65 5.93
C LEU A 340 -23.41 17.83 6.38
N ARG A 341 -23.61 18.85 5.53
CA ARG A 341 -24.38 20.05 5.93
C ARG A 341 -25.75 19.75 6.51
N GLU A 342 -26.42 18.71 6.02
CA GLU A 342 -27.81 18.39 6.41
C GLU A 342 -27.92 17.20 7.35
N LYS A 343 -26.86 16.38 7.48
CA LYS A 343 -26.94 15.13 8.22
C LYS A 343 -25.59 14.67 8.75
N VAL A 344 -25.59 14.09 9.93
CA VAL A 344 -24.43 13.40 10.51
C VAL A 344 -24.72 11.91 10.61
N TYR A 345 -23.83 11.10 10.11
CA TYR A 345 -23.86 9.64 10.18
C TYR A 345 -22.87 9.19 11.23
N VAL A 346 -23.29 8.40 12.21
CA VAL A 346 -22.41 7.82 13.23
C VAL A 346 -22.32 6.32 13.05
N TYR A 347 -21.10 5.80 13.12
CA TYR A 347 -20.79 4.39 12.96
C TYR A 347 -20.07 3.90 14.20
N ARG A 348 -20.56 2.78 14.77
CA ARG A 348 -19.96 2.11 15.91
C ARG A 348 -19.16 0.91 15.43
N TYR A 349 -17.91 0.82 15.87
CA TYR A 349 -17.02 -0.30 15.60
C TYR A 349 -16.36 -0.81 16.88
N ARG A 350 -15.88 -2.05 16.80
CA ARG A 350 -14.95 -2.59 17.76
C ARG A 350 -13.85 -3.30 16.98
N PHE A 351 -12.64 -2.79 17.12
CA PHE A 351 -11.44 -3.34 16.46
C PHE A 351 -10.59 -4.08 17.48
N ASP A 352 -9.94 -5.14 17.04
CA ASP A 352 -9.02 -5.95 17.84
C ASP A 352 -7.58 -5.63 17.45
N GLY A 353 -6.63 -5.92 18.35
CA GLY A 353 -5.20 -5.75 18.15
C GLY A 353 -4.52 -4.81 19.12
N SER A 354 -3.31 -4.40 18.77
CA SER A 354 -2.55 -3.40 19.49
C SER A 354 -3.19 -2.02 19.38
N ARG A 355 -2.69 -1.06 20.20
CA ARG A 355 -3.11 0.35 20.08
C ARG A 355 -2.90 0.88 18.65
N GLU A 356 -1.81 0.53 18.00
CA GLU A 356 -1.52 0.91 16.62
C GLU A 356 -2.54 0.29 15.66
N ASP A 357 -2.80 -1.04 15.78
CA ASP A 357 -3.76 -1.73 14.91
C ASP A 357 -5.16 -1.11 15.00
N ILE A 358 -5.63 -0.82 16.21
CA ILE A 358 -6.94 -0.19 16.46
C ILE A 358 -6.98 1.21 15.84
N THR A 359 -5.94 2.01 16.07
CA THR A 359 -5.88 3.41 15.62
C THR A 359 -5.82 3.50 14.08
N GLU A 360 -4.92 2.76 13.45
CA GLU A 360 -4.77 2.78 11.99
C GLU A 360 -5.98 2.18 11.27
N THR A 361 -6.59 1.12 11.85
CA THR A 361 -7.86 0.59 11.35
C THR A 361 -8.97 1.63 11.40
N ALA A 362 -9.10 2.35 12.50
CA ALA A 362 -10.10 3.40 12.62
C ALA A 362 -9.85 4.55 11.64
N ILE A 363 -8.59 4.92 11.37
CA ILE A 363 -8.23 5.92 10.36
C ILE A 363 -8.66 5.46 8.96
N ASN A 364 -8.39 4.20 8.59
CA ASN A 364 -8.84 3.66 7.31
C ASN A 364 -10.37 3.70 7.17
N TYR A 365 -11.09 3.28 8.22
CA TYR A 365 -12.55 3.38 8.19
C TYR A 365 -13.05 4.83 8.13
N ALA A 366 -12.43 5.76 8.84
CA ALA A 366 -12.81 7.17 8.80
C ALA A 366 -12.65 7.79 7.40
N LEU A 367 -11.52 7.53 6.74
CA LEU A 367 -11.28 7.94 5.35
C LEU A 367 -12.28 7.29 4.40
N PHE A 368 -12.52 5.98 4.56
CA PHE A 368 -13.44 5.22 3.71
C PHE A 368 -14.89 5.68 3.84
N LEU A 369 -15.35 5.92 5.07
CA LEU A 369 -16.71 6.41 5.32
C LEU A 369 -16.90 7.82 4.76
N ALA A 370 -15.91 8.70 4.91
CA ALA A 370 -15.93 10.02 4.28
C ALA A 370 -16.00 9.92 2.74
N TYR A 371 -15.16 9.07 2.15
CA TYR A 371 -15.17 8.81 0.71
C TYR A 371 -16.54 8.28 0.24
N ARG A 372 -17.10 7.29 0.93
CA ARG A 372 -18.40 6.67 0.61
C ARG A 372 -19.54 7.66 0.70
N GLN A 373 -19.59 8.48 1.75
CA GLN A 373 -20.63 9.52 1.89
C GLN A 373 -20.50 10.59 0.81
N LEU A 374 -19.27 11.01 0.50
CA LEU A 374 -19.02 11.96 -0.57
C LEU A 374 -19.37 11.40 -1.96
N LYS A 375 -19.12 10.11 -2.20
CA LYS A 375 -19.45 9.44 -3.47
C LYS A 375 -20.97 9.41 -3.72
N ASN A 376 -21.76 9.29 -2.67
CA ASN A 376 -23.21 9.16 -2.72
C ASN A 376 -23.96 10.52 -2.74
N LEU A 377 -23.25 11.65 -2.64
CA LEU A 377 -23.78 12.99 -2.89
C LEU A 377 -23.91 13.29 -4.38
#